data_a0d626e224b77cb71490a7eeb52c74cd
#
_entry.id   a0d626e224b77cb71490a7eeb52c74cd
#
_cell.length_a   1.000
_cell.length_b   1.000
_cell.length_c   1.000
_cell.angle_alpha   90.00
_cell.angle_beta   90.00
_cell.angle_gamma   90.00
#
_symmetry.space_group_name_H-M   'P 1'
#
loop_
_entity.id
_entity.type
_entity.pdbx_description
1 polymer ?
#
loop_
_entity_poly.entity_id
_entity_poly.type
_entity_poly.pdbx_seq_one_letter_code
_entity_poly.pdbx_strand_id
1 'polypeptide(L)'
;MEVMPHRDPMLLVDHSMTTEEGCVSEYTVPDDPYYTRGHFPGNPIVPGVILCEIMAQGSVLLFKEKLVDKIALYAGMDRVRFKKSVHPGDKVVVNSIIHNCRGSFLSVEAKATVNGEICAEGQLSFMLVKK
;
A
#
# COMPACT_ATOMS: atom_id res chain seq x y z
N MET A 1 13.61 2.85 2.15
CA MET A 1 12.71 2.40 3.22
C MET A 1 13.30 1.19 3.92
N GLU A 2 13.95 1.41 5.04
CA GLU A 2 14.62 0.33 5.75
C GLU A 2 13.66 -0.67 6.39
N VAL A 3 12.45 -0.22 6.76
CA VAL A 3 11.46 -1.11 7.38
C VAL A 3 10.81 -2.06 6.38
N MET A 4 10.98 -1.82 5.09
CA MET A 4 10.37 -2.64 4.04
C MET A 4 11.30 -3.77 3.64
N PRO A 5 10.82 -5.04 3.63
CA PRO A 5 11.62 -6.12 3.05
C PRO A 5 11.62 -6.11 1.52
N HIS A 6 10.69 -5.39 0.92
CA HIS A 6 10.57 -5.32 -0.53
C HIS A 6 11.69 -4.50 -1.16
N ARG A 7 12.07 -4.87 -2.37
CA ARG A 7 13.06 -4.16 -3.18
C ARG A 7 12.55 -4.09 -4.61
N ASP A 8 13.12 -3.15 -5.37
CA ASP A 8 12.81 -3.02 -6.78
C ASP A 8 12.84 -4.38 -7.48
N PRO A 9 11.86 -4.74 -8.34
CA PRO A 9 10.71 -3.91 -8.75
C PRO A 9 9.47 -4.02 -7.84
N MET A 10 9.56 -4.70 -6.70
CA MET A 10 8.43 -4.94 -5.81
C MET A 10 8.26 -3.85 -4.74
N LEU A 11 9.13 -2.86 -4.70
CA LEU A 11 8.98 -1.75 -3.76
C LEU A 11 8.06 -0.69 -4.38
N LEU A 12 6.92 -0.46 -3.74
CA LEU A 12 5.88 0.44 -4.24
C LEU A 12 5.64 1.61 -3.27
N VAL A 13 6.71 2.14 -2.70
CA VAL A 13 6.67 3.30 -1.82
C VAL A 13 7.90 4.15 -2.10
N ASP A 14 7.71 5.43 -2.36
CA ASP A 14 8.81 6.37 -2.52
C ASP A 14 9.15 7.07 -1.20
N HIS A 15 8.11 7.54 -0.50
CA HIS A 15 8.26 8.27 0.76
C HIS A 15 7.15 7.91 1.72
N SER A 16 7.46 7.92 3.02
CA SER A 16 6.46 7.72 4.08
C SER A 16 6.77 8.63 5.25
N MET A 17 5.72 9.05 5.96
CA MET A 17 5.89 9.77 7.22
C MET A 17 4.75 9.43 8.17
N THR A 18 5.07 9.46 9.46
CA THR A 18 4.08 9.28 10.52
C THR A 18 3.30 10.59 10.71
N THR A 19 2.00 10.48 10.97
CA THR A 19 1.14 11.62 11.28
C THR A 19 0.53 11.40 12.66
N GLU A 20 -0.22 12.38 13.17
CA GLU A 20 -0.89 12.24 14.47
C GLU A 20 -1.86 11.06 14.49
N GLU A 21 -2.55 10.83 13.37
CA GLU A 21 -3.58 9.81 13.29
C GLU A 21 -3.11 8.48 12.72
N GLY A 22 -1.99 8.49 12.00
CA GLY A 22 -1.53 7.28 11.32
C GLY A 22 -0.28 7.53 10.53
N CYS A 23 -0.31 7.19 9.25
CA CYS A 23 0.81 7.52 8.37
C CYS A 23 0.34 7.89 6.96
N VAL A 24 1.22 8.58 6.25
CA VAL A 24 1.00 8.98 4.86
C VAL A 24 2.20 8.49 4.06
N SER A 25 1.94 7.88 2.93
CA SER A 25 3.01 7.49 2.02
C SER A 25 2.70 7.96 0.60
N GLU A 26 3.73 8.02 -0.22
CA GLU A 26 3.62 8.43 -1.61
C GLU A 26 4.35 7.46 -2.51
N TYR A 27 3.77 7.23 -3.67
CA TYR A 27 4.38 6.42 -4.71
C TYR A 27 3.98 6.98 -6.07
N THR A 28 4.97 7.36 -6.87
CA THR A 28 4.72 7.81 -8.24
C THR A 28 4.84 6.60 -9.15
N VAL A 29 3.77 6.30 -9.88
CA VAL A 29 3.76 5.17 -10.81
C VAL A 29 4.72 5.48 -11.95
N PRO A 30 5.72 4.61 -12.21
CA PRO A 30 6.65 4.81 -13.32
C PRO A 30 5.94 4.89 -14.67
N ASP A 31 6.62 5.40 -15.69
CA ASP A 31 6.01 5.54 -17.02
C ASP A 31 5.71 4.20 -17.68
N ASP A 32 6.51 3.17 -17.42
CA ASP A 32 6.32 1.84 -18.01
C ASP A 32 6.61 0.75 -16.98
N PRO A 33 5.78 0.65 -15.91
CA PRO A 33 6.01 -0.38 -14.91
C PRO A 33 5.59 -1.76 -15.44
N TYR A 34 6.23 -2.80 -14.91
CA TYR A 34 5.97 -4.17 -15.37
C TYR A 34 4.49 -4.55 -15.23
N TYR A 35 3.81 -4.06 -14.21
CA TYR A 35 2.43 -4.46 -13.90
C TYR A 35 1.37 -3.83 -14.81
N THR A 36 1.73 -2.88 -15.66
CA THR A 36 0.78 -2.30 -16.63
C THR A 36 0.94 -2.84 -18.04
N ARG A 37 2.03 -3.57 -18.31
CA ARG A 37 2.37 -3.98 -19.68
C ARG A 37 1.32 -4.82 -20.38
N GLY A 38 0.59 -5.63 -19.64
CA GLY A 38 -0.50 -6.41 -20.21
C GLY A 38 -1.87 -5.97 -19.77
N HIS A 39 -1.99 -4.77 -19.15
CA HIS A 39 -3.22 -4.38 -18.46
C HIS A 39 -3.48 -2.88 -18.64
N PHE A 40 -3.97 -2.44 -19.77
CA PHE A 40 -4.38 -3.12 -20.97
C PHE A 40 -3.54 -2.60 -22.11
N PRO A 41 -3.32 -3.35 -23.21
CA PRO A 41 -2.54 -2.85 -24.35
C PRO A 41 -3.13 -1.54 -24.89
N GLY A 42 -2.27 -0.52 -25.01
CA GLY A 42 -2.69 0.80 -25.49
C GLY A 42 -3.43 1.65 -24.47
N ASN A 43 -3.73 1.11 -23.29
CA ASN A 43 -4.42 1.84 -22.22
C ASN A 43 -3.92 1.31 -20.86
N PRO A 44 -2.70 1.67 -20.48
CA PRO A 44 -2.08 1.13 -19.27
C PRO A 44 -2.80 1.62 -18.02
N ILE A 45 -3.25 0.69 -17.21
CA ILE A 45 -3.94 0.93 -15.94
C ILE A 45 -3.27 0.09 -14.87
N VAL A 46 -3.06 0.67 -13.69
CA VAL A 46 -2.52 -0.08 -12.55
C VAL A 46 -3.56 -1.11 -12.09
N PRO A 47 -3.22 -2.42 -12.07
CA PRO A 47 -4.17 -3.43 -11.61
C PRO A 47 -4.62 -3.21 -10.17
N GLY A 48 -5.87 -3.59 -9.86
CA GLY A 48 -6.41 -3.44 -8.52
C GLY A 48 -5.56 -4.12 -7.44
N VAL A 49 -5.03 -5.31 -7.74
CA VAL A 49 -4.17 -6.01 -6.77
C VAL A 49 -2.89 -5.25 -6.47
N ILE A 50 -2.37 -4.50 -7.44
CA ILE A 50 -1.20 -3.65 -7.22
C ILE A 50 -1.58 -2.44 -6.37
N LEU A 51 -2.77 -1.87 -6.55
CA LEU A 51 -3.24 -0.80 -5.68
C LEU A 51 -3.35 -1.28 -4.23
N CYS A 52 -3.83 -2.51 -4.02
CA CYS A 52 -3.87 -3.10 -2.69
C CYS A 52 -2.46 -3.23 -2.10
N GLU A 53 -1.49 -3.63 -2.92
CA GLU A 53 -0.11 -3.75 -2.47
C GLU A 53 0.50 -2.38 -2.17
N ILE A 54 0.20 -1.36 -2.97
CA ILE A 54 0.62 0.02 -2.71
C ILE A 54 0.08 0.48 -1.35
N MET A 55 -1.19 0.20 -1.08
CA MET A 55 -1.80 0.58 0.21
C MET A 55 -1.16 -0.19 1.36
N ALA A 56 -0.89 -1.48 1.18
CA ALA A 56 -0.27 -2.30 2.21
C ALA A 56 1.14 -1.82 2.54
N GLN A 57 1.96 -1.64 1.53
CA GLN A 57 3.33 -1.16 1.73
C GLN A 57 3.33 0.25 2.30
N GLY A 58 2.40 1.10 1.85
CA GLY A 58 2.27 2.46 2.33
C GLY A 58 1.82 2.56 3.78
N SER A 59 1.35 1.47 4.37
CA SER A 59 0.88 1.45 5.76
C SER A 59 1.94 0.94 6.75
N VAL A 60 3.11 0.56 6.27
CA VAL A 60 4.09 -0.17 7.06
C VAL A 60 4.61 0.63 8.26
N LEU A 61 4.67 1.96 8.17
CA LEU A 61 5.12 2.77 9.30
C LEU A 61 4.21 2.68 10.51
N LEU A 62 2.94 2.30 10.32
CA LEU A 62 2.01 2.14 11.43
C LEU A 62 2.45 1.08 12.42
N PHE A 63 3.24 0.11 11.98
CA PHE A 63 3.65 -1.00 12.81
C PHE A 63 5.15 -1.29 12.75
N LYS A 64 5.95 -0.29 12.38
CA LYS A 64 7.40 -0.50 12.25
C LYS A 64 8.05 -1.00 13.55
N GLU A 65 7.56 -0.55 14.70
CA GLU A 65 8.10 -0.98 15.99
C GLU A 65 7.84 -2.46 16.26
N LYS A 66 6.82 -3.02 15.63
CA LYS A 66 6.47 -4.43 15.78
C LYS A 66 7.24 -5.31 14.78
N LEU A 67 8.01 -4.71 13.87
CA LEU A 67 8.72 -5.43 12.82
C LEU A 67 10.16 -5.81 13.21
N VAL A 68 10.56 -5.58 14.46
CA VAL A 68 11.87 -6.02 14.92
C VAL A 68 11.88 -7.55 14.89
N ASP A 69 12.75 -8.13 14.07
CA ASP A 69 12.86 -9.58 13.83
C ASP A 69 11.59 -10.21 13.25
N LYS A 70 10.71 -9.41 12.66
CA LYS A 70 9.45 -9.90 12.09
C LYS A 70 9.20 -9.29 10.74
N ILE A 71 8.38 -9.98 9.94
CA ILE A 71 7.84 -9.43 8.71
C ILE A 71 6.31 -9.50 8.77
N ALA A 72 5.67 -8.62 8.03
CA ALA A 72 4.22 -8.60 7.94
C ALA A 72 3.80 -9.32 6.66
N LEU A 73 2.98 -10.35 6.83
CA LEU A 73 2.42 -11.08 5.70
C LEU A 73 0.95 -10.71 5.58
N TYR A 74 0.48 -10.55 4.34
CA TYR A 74 -0.94 -10.34 4.10
C TYR A 74 -1.75 -11.48 4.70
N ALA A 75 -2.76 -11.13 5.50
CA ALA A 75 -3.69 -12.10 6.07
C ALA A 75 -5.07 -11.99 5.44
N GLY A 76 -5.42 -10.82 4.93
CA GLY A 76 -6.71 -10.64 4.30
C GLY A 76 -6.99 -9.21 3.89
N MET A 77 -8.08 -9.05 3.17
CA MET A 77 -8.59 -7.75 2.74
C MET A 77 -10.10 -7.75 2.95
N ASP A 78 -10.65 -6.61 3.36
CA ASP A 78 -12.08 -6.48 3.59
C ASP A 78 -12.54 -5.11 3.10
N ARG A 79 -13.73 -5.09 2.51
CA ARG A 79 -14.37 -3.87 2.03
C ARG A 79 -13.50 -3.05 1.10
N VAL A 80 -12.72 -3.73 0.27
CA VAL A 80 -11.87 -3.07 -0.71
C VAL A 80 -12.73 -2.58 -1.87
N ARG A 81 -12.57 -1.31 -2.22
CA ARG A 81 -13.32 -0.69 -3.32
C ARG A 81 -12.36 0.05 -4.22
N PHE A 82 -12.56 -0.11 -5.53
CA PHE A 82 -11.79 0.58 -6.55
C PHE A 82 -12.72 1.58 -7.22
N LYS A 83 -12.42 2.87 -7.09
CA LYS A 83 -13.31 3.94 -7.53
C LYS A 83 -12.85 4.65 -8.78
N LYS A 84 -11.54 4.71 -9.01
CA LYS A 84 -10.97 5.36 -10.18
C LYS A 84 -9.72 4.62 -10.62
N SER A 85 -9.47 4.64 -11.92
CA SER A 85 -8.26 4.05 -12.50
C SER A 85 -7.03 4.89 -12.16
N VAL A 86 -5.92 4.21 -11.94
CA VAL A 86 -4.61 4.84 -11.70
C VAL A 86 -3.72 4.49 -12.90
N HIS A 87 -2.98 5.46 -13.38
CA HIS A 87 -2.20 5.35 -14.60
C HIS A 87 -0.72 5.63 -14.35
N PRO A 88 0.18 5.20 -15.25
CA PRO A 88 1.57 5.61 -15.19
C PRO A 88 1.70 7.13 -15.10
N GLY A 89 2.61 7.59 -14.26
CA GLY A 89 2.80 9.03 -14.01
C GLY A 89 1.98 9.57 -12.86
N ASP A 90 0.94 8.86 -12.42
CA ASP A 90 0.14 9.30 -11.29
C ASP A 90 0.91 9.16 -9.98
N LYS A 91 0.75 10.16 -9.12
CA LYS A 91 1.30 10.11 -7.77
C LYS A 91 0.20 9.63 -6.82
N VAL A 92 0.37 8.44 -6.28
CA VAL A 92 -0.58 7.84 -5.35
C VAL A 92 -0.18 8.21 -3.93
N VAL A 93 -1.12 8.81 -3.20
CA VAL A 93 -0.94 9.14 -1.79
C VAL A 93 -1.79 8.18 -0.98
N VAL A 94 -1.16 7.47 -0.05
CA VAL A 94 -1.85 6.52 0.82
C VAL A 94 -1.91 7.09 2.22
N ASN A 95 -3.13 7.26 2.73
CA ASN A 95 -3.37 7.61 4.13
C ASN A 95 -3.89 6.37 4.84
N SER A 96 -3.30 6.03 5.97
CA SER A 96 -3.69 4.82 6.70
C SER A 96 -3.66 5.03 8.20
N ILE A 97 -4.54 4.30 8.89
CA ILE A 97 -4.65 4.29 10.33
C ILE A 97 -4.80 2.85 10.80
N ILE A 98 -4.40 2.57 12.04
CA ILE A 98 -4.62 1.26 12.64
C ILE A 98 -6.11 1.12 12.94
N HIS A 99 -6.70 0.00 12.48
CA HIS A 99 -8.07 -0.34 12.80
C HIS A 99 -8.13 -1.25 14.03
N ASN A 100 -7.28 -2.28 14.07
CA ASN A 100 -7.26 -3.24 15.15
C ASN A 100 -5.88 -3.87 15.28
N CYS A 101 -5.47 -4.17 16.51
CA CYS A 101 -4.19 -4.82 16.74
C CYS A 101 -4.35 -5.79 17.91
N ARG A 102 -4.15 -7.10 17.65
CA ARG A 102 -4.24 -8.16 18.64
C ARG A 102 -3.07 -9.13 18.47
N GLY A 103 -2.13 -9.08 19.41
CA GLY A 103 -0.96 -9.95 19.34
C GLY A 103 -0.23 -9.78 18.04
N SER A 104 -0.14 -10.85 17.25
CA SER A 104 0.52 -10.83 15.95
C SER A 104 -0.40 -10.42 14.80
N PHE A 105 -1.69 -10.21 15.07
CA PHE A 105 -2.66 -9.79 14.06
C PHE A 105 -2.82 -8.27 14.06
N LEU A 106 -2.84 -7.69 12.87
CA LEU A 106 -2.93 -6.25 12.71
C LEU A 106 -3.80 -5.93 11.51
N SER A 107 -4.73 -5.00 11.66
CA SER A 107 -5.49 -4.50 10.52
C SER A 107 -5.41 -2.98 10.46
N VAL A 108 -5.42 -2.46 9.24
CA VAL A 108 -5.34 -1.03 8.98
C VAL A 108 -6.45 -0.63 8.02
N GLU A 109 -6.86 0.63 8.11
CA GLU A 109 -7.72 1.23 7.11
C GLU A 109 -6.84 2.11 6.25
N ALA A 110 -6.95 1.98 4.93
CA ALA A 110 -6.12 2.71 3.99
C ALA A 110 -6.96 3.31 2.87
N LYS A 111 -6.53 4.48 2.42
CA LYS A 111 -7.12 5.16 1.27
C LYS A 111 -6.01 5.60 0.34
N ALA A 112 -6.15 5.28 -0.94
CA ALA A 112 -5.22 5.70 -1.98
C ALA A 112 -5.89 6.79 -2.80
N THR A 113 -5.23 7.95 -2.91
CA THR A 113 -5.77 9.09 -3.66
C THR A 113 -4.78 9.53 -4.73
N VAL A 114 -5.32 10.09 -5.80
CA VAL A 114 -4.55 10.76 -6.85
C VAL A 114 -5.20 12.12 -7.08
N ASN A 115 -4.43 13.18 -6.98
CA ASN A 115 -4.94 14.55 -7.11
C ASN A 115 -6.14 14.84 -6.20
N GLY A 116 -6.10 14.28 -4.97
CA GLY A 116 -7.15 14.51 -3.98
C GLY A 116 -8.39 13.63 -4.15
N GLU A 117 -8.46 12.80 -5.18
CA GLU A 117 -9.61 11.92 -5.41
C GLU A 117 -9.29 10.49 -5.00
N ILE A 118 -10.21 9.86 -4.27
CA ILE A 118 -10.04 8.48 -3.82
C ILE A 118 -10.09 7.54 -5.03
N CYS A 119 -9.02 6.77 -5.22
CA CYS A 119 -8.95 5.76 -6.28
C CYS A 119 -9.25 4.37 -5.74
N ALA A 120 -8.83 4.10 -4.50
CA ALA A 120 -9.08 2.83 -3.84
C ALA A 120 -9.12 3.04 -2.34
N GLU A 121 -9.85 2.19 -1.63
CA GLU A 121 -9.86 2.19 -0.17
C GLU A 121 -10.23 0.80 0.33
N GLY A 122 -9.85 0.51 1.55
CA GLY A 122 -10.17 -0.78 2.13
C GLY A 122 -9.51 -1.01 3.47
N GLN A 123 -9.79 -2.17 4.03
CA GLN A 123 -9.22 -2.64 5.27
C GLN A 123 -8.27 -3.79 4.94
N LEU A 124 -7.04 -3.69 5.40
CA LEU A 124 -6.00 -4.66 5.09
C LEU A 124 -5.51 -5.29 6.39
N SER A 125 -5.37 -6.61 6.39
CA SER A 125 -4.96 -7.34 7.58
C SER A 125 -3.63 -8.04 7.35
N PHE A 126 -2.84 -8.11 8.41
CA PHE A 126 -1.50 -8.69 8.37
C PHE A 126 -1.27 -9.60 9.56
N MET A 127 -0.42 -10.60 9.36
CA MET A 127 0.13 -11.41 10.44
C MET A 127 1.62 -11.13 10.52
N LEU A 128 2.10 -10.87 11.73
CA LEU A 128 3.52 -10.65 11.97
C LEU A 128 4.16 -11.99 12.30
N VAL A 129 5.12 -12.38 11.49
CA VAL A 129 5.83 -13.65 11.67
C VAL A 129 7.32 -13.41 11.80
N LYS A 130 8.02 -14.31 12.50
CA LYS A 130 9.46 -14.20 12.64
C LYS A 130 10.14 -14.37 11.30
N LYS A 131 11.21 -13.61 11.13
CA LYS A 131 12.06 -13.77 9.96
C LYS A 131 12.72 -15.14 9.94
#